data_1d501866e25d91581305853942fb32b2
#
_entry.id   1d501866e25d91581305853942fb32b2
#
_cell.length_a   1.000
_cell.length_b   1.000
_cell.length_c   1.000
_cell.angle_alpha   90.00
_cell.angle_beta   90.00
_cell.angle_gamma   90.00
#
_symmetry.space_group_name_H-M   'P 1'
#
loop_
_entity.id
_entity.type
_entity.pdbx_description
1 polymer ?
#
loop_
_entity_poly.entity_id
_entity_poly.type
_entity_poly.pdbx_seq_one_letter_code
_entity_poly.pdbx_strand_id
1 'polypeptide(L)'
;MPAVRYFLDSIHYGSDEGLWRMEIGRHGFSFIIGMIMLILGFLELIAAFELAMLWQPLAVRCLYGGGFSVSCGIWFAIQYSFISLIIPYPALIGTIDIISFYFLGLFFTLYIGTFLRGRRKRAAQLSSAFVLCLTLAVLSAELLGIRDAYDEPELL
;
A
#
# COMPACT_ATOMS: atom_id res chain seq x y z
N MET A 1 37.57 -2.81 10.49
CA MET A 1 36.71 -1.63 10.29
C MET A 1 35.66 -1.93 9.20
N PRO A 2 34.71 -2.84 9.41
CA PRO A 2 33.68 -3.14 8.40
C PRO A 2 32.63 -2.03 8.24
N ALA A 3 32.28 -1.30 9.30
CA ALA A 3 31.26 -0.25 9.28
C ALA A 3 31.57 0.90 8.30
N VAL A 4 32.83 1.28 8.15
CA VAL A 4 33.24 2.37 7.23
C VAL A 4 33.09 1.94 5.77
N ARG A 5 33.28 0.64 5.44
CA ARG A 5 33.05 0.12 4.09
C ARG A 5 31.57 0.15 3.74
N TYR A 6 30.69 -0.25 4.65
CA TYR A 6 29.24 -0.16 4.42
C TYR A 6 28.78 1.26 4.21
N PHE A 7 29.36 2.23 4.92
CA PHE A 7 29.03 3.64 4.75
C PHE A 7 29.54 4.18 3.40
N LEU A 8 30.74 3.80 2.98
CA LEU A 8 31.30 4.21 1.68
C LEU A 8 30.62 3.55 0.48
N ASP A 9 30.18 2.30 0.62
CA ASP A 9 29.40 1.58 -0.41
C ASP A 9 28.00 2.16 -0.57
N SER A 10 27.48 2.91 0.40
CA SER A 10 26.20 3.61 0.32
C SER A 10 26.30 5.00 -0.31
N ILE A 11 27.51 5.56 -0.46
CA ILE A 11 27.73 6.84 -1.13
C ILE A 11 27.95 6.58 -2.62
N HIS A 12 26.89 6.62 -3.39
CA HIS A 12 26.98 6.55 -4.85
C HIS A 12 27.34 7.94 -5.42
N TYR A 13 28.60 8.11 -5.79
CA TYR A 13 29.07 9.27 -6.55
C TYR A 13 28.82 8.98 -8.04
N GLY A 14 27.90 9.70 -8.64
CA GLY A 14 27.59 9.59 -10.07
C GLY A 14 26.96 10.86 -10.60
N SER A 15 26.95 11.02 -11.92
CA SER A 15 26.10 12.03 -12.55
C SER A 15 24.63 11.72 -12.22
N ASP A 16 23.77 12.74 -12.12
CA ASP A 16 22.33 12.57 -11.87
C ASP A 16 21.71 11.48 -12.76
N GLU A 17 22.16 11.40 -14.01
CA GLU A 17 21.71 10.39 -14.97
C GLU A 17 22.12 8.95 -14.58
N GLY A 18 23.30 8.78 -14.00
CA GLY A 18 23.80 7.48 -13.52
C GLY A 18 23.03 6.98 -12.30
N LEU A 19 22.70 7.87 -11.37
CA LEU A 19 21.88 7.59 -10.20
C LEU A 19 20.45 7.19 -10.61
N TRP A 20 19.87 7.92 -11.55
CA TRP A 20 18.55 7.62 -12.10
C TRP A 20 18.50 6.25 -12.79
N ARG A 21 19.48 5.93 -13.61
CA ARG A 21 19.56 4.62 -14.30
C ARG A 21 19.69 3.46 -13.31
N MET A 22 20.45 3.64 -12.25
CA MET A 22 20.64 2.62 -11.22
C MET A 22 19.37 2.42 -10.39
N GLU A 23 18.69 3.49 -10.00
CA GLU A 23 17.44 3.46 -9.25
C GLU A 23 16.31 2.84 -10.07
N ILE A 24 16.17 3.24 -11.35
CA ILE A 24 15.21 2.65 -12.27
C ILE A 24 15.52 1.16 -12.52
N GLY A 25 16.80 0.78 -12.67
CA GLY A 25 17.18 -0.62 -12.87
C GLY A 25 16.86 -1.51 -11.66
N ARG A 26 16.96 -0.97 -10.46
CA ARG A 26 16.74 -1.71 -9.21
C ARG A 26 15.25 -1.79 -8.83
N HIS A 27 14.50 -0.75 -9.07
CA HIS A 27 13.13 -0.60 -8.58
C HIS A 27 12.07 -0.43 -9.69
N GLY A 28 12.48 -0.19 -10.93
CA GLY A 28 11.57 0.09 -12.05
C GLY A 28 10.55 -1.02 -12.30
N PHE A 29 10.94 -2.29 -12.13
CA PHE A 29 10.04 -3.43 -12.34
C PHE A 29 8.85 -3.41 -11.37
N SER A 30 9.10 -3.16 -10.10
CA SER A 30 8.04 -3.14 -9.10
C SER A 30 7.16 -1.88 -9.23
N PHE A 31 7.74 -0.75 -9.63
CA PHE A 31 6.97 0.46 -9.95
C PHE A 31 6.00 0.19 -11.12
N ILE A 32 6.46 -0.49 -12.18
CA ILE A 32 5.61 -0.90 -13.31
C ILE A 32 4.48 -1.81 -12.83
N ILE A 33 4.77 -2.80 -11.97
CA ILE A 33 3.74 -3.65 -11.37
C ILE A 33 2.73 -2.81 -10.59
N GLY A 34 3.20 -1.89 -9.75
CA GLY A 34 2.33 -0.99 -8.98
C GLY A 34 1.39 -0.18 -9.89
N MET A 35 1.93 0.38 -10.97
CA MET A 35 1.13 1.13 -11.96
C MET A 35 0.11 0.25 -12.68
N ILE A 36 0.49 -0.97 -13.07
CA ILE A 36 -0.44 -1.93 -13.68
C ILE A 36 -1.57 -2.27 -12.71
N MET A 37 -1.23 -2.53 -11.43
CA MET A 37 -2.22 -2.84 -10.40
C MET A 37 -3.17 -1.66 -10.14
N LEU A 38 -2.67 -0.42 -10.17
CA LEU A 38 -3.50 0.78 -10.07
C LEU A 38 -4.49 0.86 -11.24
N ILE A 39 -4.02 0.72 -12.47
CA ILE A 39 -4.88 0.78 -13.66
C ILE A 39 -5.95 -0.31 -13.61
N LEU A 40 -5.56 -1.56 -13.32
CA LEU A 40 -6.51 -2.67 -13.19
C LEU A 40 -7.52 -2.41 -12.07
N GLY A 41 -7.07 -1.93 -10.92
CA GLY A 41 -7.94 -1.62 -9.79
C GLY A 41 -8.97 -0.53 -10.13
N PHE A 42 -8.58 0.53 -10.83
CA PHE A 42 -9.52 1.55 -11.30
C PHE A 42 -10.52 1.00 -12.32
N LEU A 43 -10.08 0.16 -13.26
CA LEU A 43 -10.98 -0.50 -14.21
C LEU A 43 -12.00 -1.41 -13.49
N GLU A 44 -11.56 -2.17 -12.48
CA GLU A 44 -12.45 -3.00 -11.66
C GLU A 44 -13.45 -2.15 -10.87
N LEU A 45 -13.04 -0.99 -10.33
CA LEU A 45 -13.94 -0.08 -9.62
C LEU A 45 -14.97 0.55 -10.56
N ILE A 46 -14.58 0.92 -11.79
CA ILE A 46 -15.52 1.41 -12.81
C ILE A 46 -16.52 0.30 -13.16
N ALA A 47 -16.03 -0.93 -13.41
CA ALA A 47 -16.89 -2.08 -13.67
C ALA A 47 -17.83 -2.39 -12.48
N ALA A 48 -17.35 -2.24 -11.24
CA ALA A 48 -18.18 -2.39 -10.05
C ALA A 48 -19.32 -1.38 -10.02
N PHE A 49 -19.04 -0.13 -10.38
CA PHE A 49 -20.06 0.92 -10.45
C PHE A 49 -21.12 0.63 -11.53
N GLU A 50 -20.69 0.24 -12.74
CA GLU A 50 -21.61 -0.13 -13.82
C GLU A 50 -22.47 -1.34 -13.45
N LEU A 51 -21.87 -2.39 -12.88
CA LEU A 51 -22.58 -3.59 -12.42
C LEU A 51 -23.53 -3.31 -11.26
N ALA A 52 -23.19 -2.36 -10.38
CA ALA A 52 -24.07 -1.93 -9.30
C ALA A 52 -25.33 -1.24 -9.84
N MET A 53 -25.20 -0.41 -10.89
CA MET A 53 -26.33 0.20 -11.58
C MET A 53 -27.28 -0.84 -12.19
N LEU A 54 -26.74 -2.00 -12.59
CA LEU A 54 -27.50 -3.12 -13.14
C LEU A 54 -27.98 -4.11 -12.07
N TRP A 55 -27.82 -3.80 -10.78
CA TRP A 55 -28.18 -4.64 -9.64
C TRP A 55 -27.54 -6.06 -9.67
N GLN A 56 -26.37 -6.15 -10.27
CA GLN A 56 -25.65 -7.42 -10.41
C GLN A 56 -24.85 -7.78 -9.13
N PRO A 57 -24.96 -9.02 -8.62
CA PRO A 57 -24.23 -9.44 -7.42
C PRO A 57 -22.69 -9.45 -7.65
N LEU A 58 -22.26 -9.44 -8.90
CA LEU A 58 -20.84 -9.37 -9.29
C LEU A 58 -20.20 -8.02 -8.92
N ALA A 59 -21.01 -6.94 -8.82
CA ALA A 59 -20.54 -5.59 -8.45
C ALA A 59 -19.71 -5.60 -7.15
N VAL A 60 -20.16 -6.33 -6.14
CA VAL A 60 -19.47 -6.43 -4.84
C VAL A 60 -18.10 -7.09 -4.97
N ARG A 61 -17.97 -8.09 -5.86
CA ARG A 61 -16.68 -8.75 -6.12
C ARG A 61 -15.71 -7.81 -6.81
N CYS A 62 -16.19 -7.10 -7.84
CA CYS A 62 -15.37 -6.10 -8.54
C CYS A 62 -14.98 -4.96 -7.61
N LEU A 63 -15.86 -4.52 -6.70
CA LEU A 63 -15.56 -3.49 -5.71
C LEU A 63 -14.42 -3.93 -4.77
N TYR A 64 -14.49 -5.14 -4.23
CA TYR A 64 -13.45 -5.62 -3.32
C TYR A 64 -12.15 -5.98 -4.05
N GLY A 65 -12.23 -6.54 -5.27
CA GLY A 65 -11.07 -6.79 -6.13
C GLY A 65 -10.37 -5.49 -6.51
N GLY A 66 -11.13 -4.51 -6.98
CA GLY A 66 -10.62 -3.18 -7.34
C GLY A 66 -9.99 -2.45 -6.14
N GLY A 67 -10.64 -2.50 -4.97
CA GLY A 67 -10.08 -1.95 -3.75
C GLY A 67 -8.76 -2.61 -3.35
N PHE A 68 -8.66 -3.94 -3.47
CA PHE A 68 -7.42 -4.68 -3.25
C PHE A 68 -6.32 -4.26 -4.24
N SER A 69 -6.65 -4.24 -5.54
CA SER A 69 -5.69 -3.89 -6.60
C SER A 69 -5.18 -2.45 -6.45
N VAL A 70 -6.05 -1.49 -6.13
CA VAL A 70 -5.67 -0.09 -5.87
C VAL A 70 -4.77 0.00 -4.64
N SER A 71 -5.15 -0.63 -3.52
CA SER A 71 -4.34 -0.60 -2.29
C SER A 71 -2.97 -1.23 -2.51
N CYS A 72 -2.91 -2.35 -3.24
CA CYS A 72 -1.68 -3.01 -3.63
C CYS A 72 -0.81 -2.10 -4.52
N GLY A 73 -1.41 -1.45 -5.52
CA GLY A 73 -0.73 -0.53 -6.42
C GLY A 73 -0.15 0.67 -5.71
N ILE A 74 -0.90 1.29 -4.78
CA ILE A 74 -0.42 2.39 -3.94
C ILE A 74 0.74 1.92 -3.07
N TRP A 75 0.59 0.78 -2.40
CA TRP A 75 1.63 0.21 -1.54
C TRP A 75 2.93 -0.05 -2.32
N PHE A 76 2.84 -0.68 -3.49
CA PHE A 76 4.00 -0.86 -4.36
C PHE A 76 4.60 0.47 -4.84
N ALA A 77 3.79 1.46 -5.17
CA ALA A 77 4.27 2.76 -5.63
C ALA A 77 5.05 3.51 -4.53
N ILE A 78 4.61 3.44 -3.27
CA ILE A 78 5.19 4.17 -2.14
C ILE A 78 6.51 3.55 -1.64
N GLN A 79 6.68 2.25 -1.79
CA GLN A 79 7.90 1.53 -1.40
C GLN A 79 9.18 2.06 -2.07
N TYR A 80 9.05 3.00 -3.01
CA TYR A 80 10.18 3.50 -3.79
C TYR A 80 10.53 4.94 -3.46
N SER A 81 11.81 5.18 -3.30
CA SER A 81 12.44 6.50 -3.09
C SER A 81 12.01 7.55 -4.11
N PHE A 82 11.43 7.11 -5.24
CA PHE A 82 10.92 7.99 -6.28
C PHE A 82 9.80 8.90 -5.80
N ILE A 83 8.92 8.41 -4.93
CA ILE A 83 7.83 9.21 -4.38
C ILE A 83 8.35 10.25 -3.40
N SER A 84 9.43 9.96 -2.68
CA SER A 84 10.06 10.94 -1.79
C SER A 84 10.63 12.16 -2.53
N LEU A 85 10.91 12.01 -3.84
CA LEU A 85 11.33 13.14 -4.70
C LEU A 85 10.14 14.01 -5.12
N ILE A 86 8.93 13.44 -5.21
CA ILE A 86 7.72 14.15 -5.61
C ILE A 86 7.02 14.74 -4.38
N ILE A 87 7.01 13.99 -3.29
CA ILE A 87 6.36 14.37 -2.03
C ILE A 87 7.45 14.54 -0.97
N PRO A 88 7.86 15.79 -0.66
CA PRO A 88 8.95 16.06 0.28
C PRO A 88 8.52 15.90 1.77
N TYR A 89 7.51 15.09 2.06
CA TYR A 89 6.98 14.87 3.41
C TYR A 89 7.08 13.38 3.79
N PRO A 90 8.20 12.94 4.42
CA PRO A 90 8.42 11.53 4.77
C PRO A 90 7.36 10.96 5.72
N ALA A 91 6.87 11.78 6.66
CA ALA A 91 5.80 11.37 7.56
C ALA A 91 4.50 11.00 6.82
N LEU A 92 4.13 11.79 5.80
CA LEU A 92 2.95 11.53 4.99
C LEU A 92 3.11 10.24 4.15
N ILE A 93 4.30 10.01 3.62
CA ILE A 93 4.61 8.78 2.88
C ILE A 93 4.46 7.57 3.80
N GLY A 94 5.03 7.62 5.02
CA GLY A 94 4.91 6.54 6.00
C GLY A 94 3.46 6.27 6.41
N THR A 95 2.67 7.32 6.61
CA THR A 95 1.24 7.18 6.93
C THR A 95 0.47 6.52 5.78
N ILE A 96 0.69 6.93 4.53
CA ILE A 96 0.03 6.32 3.38
C ILE A 96 0.48 4.85 3.20
N ASP A 97 1.76 4.53 3.45
CA ASP A 97 2.28 3.16 3.40
C ASP A 97 1.53 2.25 4.39
N ILE A 98 1.45 2.66 5.63
CA ILE A 98 0.72 1.94 6.69
C ILE A 98 -0.76 1.78 6.32
N ILE A 99 -1.42 2.86 5.91
CA ILE A 99 -2.84 2.84 5.54
C ILE A 99 -3.08 1.88 4.36
N SER A 100 -2.28 1.99 3.30
CA SER A 100 -2.44 1.14 2.12
C SER A 100 -2.25 -0.33 2.42
N PHE A 101 -1.31 -0.68 3.30
CA PHE A 101 -1.08 -2.05 3.76
C PHE A 101 -2.29 -2.63 4.52
N TYR A 102 -2.89 -1.85 5.42
CA TYR A 102 -4.09 -2.29 6.15
C TYR A 102 -5.30 -2.43 5.22
N PHE A 103 -5.50 -1.48 4.30
CA PHE A 103 -6.57 -1.58 3.31
C PHE A 103 -6.40 -2.78 2.37
N LEU A 104 -5.17 -3.10 2.01
CA LEU A 104 -4.84 -4.30 1.24
C LEU A 104 -5.32 -5.56 1.96
N GLY A 105 -5.01 -5.71 3.25
CA GLY A 105 -5.48 -6.83 4.08
C GLY A 105 -7.01 -6.89 4.21
N LEU A 106 -7.65 -5.73 4.39
CA LEU A 106 -9.09 -5.61 4.51
C LEU A 106 -9.80 -6.04 3.20
N PHE A 107 -9.44 -5.45 2.08
CA PHE A 107 -10.05 -5.76 0.79
C PHE A 107 -9.78 -7.20 0.35
N PHE A 108 -8.59 -7.74 0.64
CA PHE A 108 -8.26 -9.14 0.39
C PHE A 108 -9.18 -10.08 1.15
N THR A 109 -9.38 -9.86 2.46
CA THR A 109 -10.26 -10.72 3.27
C THR A 109 -11.72 -10.60 2.84
N LEU A 110 -12.20 -9.40 2.49
CA LEU A 110 -13.53 -9.18 1.95
C LEU A 110 -13.71 -9.87 0.60
N TYR A 111 -12.73 -9.75 -0.30
CA TYR A 111 -12.75 -10.40 -1.61
C TYR A 111 -12.84 -11.92 -1.49
N ILE A 112 -11.95 -12.53 -0.71
CA ILE A 112 -12.00 -13.99 -0.43
C ILE A 112 -13.33 -14.38 0.21
N GLY A 113 -13.88 -13.56 1.11
CA GLY A 113 -15.17 -13.76 1.74
C GLY A 113 -16.33 -13.91 0.76
N THR A 114 -16.24 -13.31 -0.45
CA THR A 114 -17.28 -13.44 -1.48
C THR A 114 -17.36 -14.84 -2.10
N PHE A 115 -16.28 -15.60 -2.05
CA PHE A 115 -16.23 -16.99 -2.59
C PHE A 115 -16.58 -18.05 -1.55
N LEU A 116 -16.55 -17.71 -0.25
CA LEU A 116 -16.78 -18.64 0.83
C LEU A 116 -18.26 -18.78 1.16
N ARG A 117 -18.66 -19.99 1.63
CA ARG A 117 -20.03 -20.30 2.03
C ARG A 117 -20.07 -20.88 3.46
N GLY A 118 -21.21 -20.72 4.13
CA GLY A 118 -21.44 -21.31 5.44
C GLY A 118 -20.52 -20.79 6.54
N ARG A 119 -19.97 -21.70 7.37
CA ARG A 119 -19.08 -21.35 8.50
C ARG A 119 -17.82 -20.60 8.09
N ARG A 120 -17.25 -20.93 6.91
CA ARG A 120 -16.04 -20.27 6.38
C ARG A 120 -16.31 -18.81 6.03
N LYS A 121 -17.50 -18.47 5.54
CA LYS A 121 -17.91 -17.09 5.28
C LYS A 121 -17.96 -16.28 6.58
N ARG A 122 -18.49 -16.83 7.67
CA ARG A 122 -18.51 -16.18 8.99
C ARG A 122 -17.09 -15.94 9.51
N ALA A 123 -16.19 -16.90 9.36
CA ALA A 123 -14.79 -16.74 9.75
C ALA A 123 -14.12 -15.61 8.96
N ALA A 124 -14.33 -15.54 7.64
CA ALA A 124 -13.81 -14.44 6.82
C ALA A 124 -14.40 -13.08 7.22
N GLN A 125 -15.69 -13.01 7.55
CA GLN A 125 -16.32 -11.78 8.04
C GLN A 125 -15.76 -11.33 9.40
N LEU A 126 -15.51 -12.26 10.32
CA LEU A 126 -14.86 -11.95 11.59
C LEU A 126 -13.43 -11.48 11.40
N SER A 127 -12.68 -12.12 10.50
CA SER A 127 -11.31 -11.68 10.15
C SER A 127 -11.32 -10.29 9.54
N SER A 128 -12.24 -9.99 8.61
CA SER A 128 -12.32 -8.65 8.02
C SER A 128 -12.73 -7.58 9.05
N ALA A 129 -13.66 -7.90 9.96
CA ALA A 129 -14.04 -7.02 11.06
C ALA A 129 -12.85 -6.74 12.00
N PHE A 130 -12.05 -7.77 12.32
CA PHE A 130 -10.85 -7.62 13.12
C PHE A 130 -9.82 -6.72 12.43
N VAL A 131 -9.54 -6.94 11.14
CA VAL A 131 -8.63 -6.10 10.34
C VAL A 131 -9.14 -4.66 10.29
N LEU A 132 -10.46 -4.46 10.11
CA LEU A 132 -11.06 -3.13 10.12
C LEU A 132 -10.88 -2.42 11.46
N CYS A 133 -11.15 -3.10 12.58
CA CYS A 133 -10.93 -2.54 13.92
C CYS A 133 -9.47 -2.17 14.13
N LEU A 134 -8.55 -3.00 13.67
CA LEU A 134 -7.11 -2.76 13.78
C LEU A 134 -6.68 -1.57 12.92
N THR A 135 -7.21 -1.46 11.69
CA THR A 135 -6.99 -0.30 10.82
C THR A 135 -7.47 0.99 11.48
N LEU A 136 -8.68 0.99 12.03
CA LEU A 136 -9.24 2.15 12.72
C LEU A 136 -8.44 2.51 13.97
N ALA A 137 -7.98 1.53 14.74
CA ALA A 137 -7.14 1.76 15.93
C ALA A 137 -5.79 2.40 15.54
N VAL A 138 -5.13 1.92 14.49
CA VAL A 138 -3.87 2.50 13.99
C VAL A 138 -4.09 3.92 13.47
N LEU A 139 -5.12 4.15 12.66
CA LEU A 139 -5.46 5.49 12.17
C LEU A 139 -5.78 6.46 13.31
N SER A 140 -6.52 6.01 14.34
CA SER A 140 -6.81 6.85 15.48
C SER A 140 -5.57 7.17 16.32
N ALA A 141 -4.65 6.23 16.46
CA ALA A 141 -3.39 6.43 17.16
C ALA A 141 -2.49 7.44 16.43
N GLU A 142 -2.43 7.38 15.09
CA GLU A 142 -1.72 8.35 14.25
C GLU A 142 -2.35 9.76 14.36
N LEU A 143 -3.68 9.86 14.23
CA LEU A 143 -4.39 11.14 14.32
C LEU A 143 -4.26 11.80 15.70
N LEU A 144 -4.12 11.00 16.77
CA LEU A 144 -3.94 11.50 18.13
C LEU A 144 -2.48 11.85 18.46
N GLY A 145 -1.55 11.69 17.50
CA GLY A 145 -0.12 11.95 17.71
C GLY A 145 0.53 11.04 18.77
N ILE A 146 -0.13 9.91 19.13
CA ILE A 146 0.38 8.97 20.13
C ILE A 146 1.58 8.20 19.58
N ARG A 147 1.76 8.19 18.27
CA ARG A 147 2.83 7.49 17.56
C ARG A 147 3.63 8.47 16.72
N ASP A 148 4.36 9.37 17.37
CA ASP A 148 5.54 9.98 16.78
C ASP A 148 6.64 8.90 16.69
N ALA A 149 6.38 7.89 15.82
CA ALA A 149 7.30 6.78 15.61
C ALA A 149 8.58 7.19 14.85
N TYR A 150 8.70 8.48 14.54
CA TYR A 150 9.84 9.07 13.84
C TYR A 150 10.55 10.18 14.61
N ASP A 151 10.12 10.49 15.84
CA ASP A 151 10.98 11.19 16.75
C ASP A 151 12.06 10.21 17.25
N GLU A 152 13.06 9.98 16.42
CA GLU A 152 14.37 9.60 16.98
C GLU A 152 14.74 10.74 17.95
N PRO A 153 15.00 10.42 19.23
CA PRO A 153 15.56 11.41 20.12
C PRO A 153 16.88 11.84 19.46
N GLU A 154 16.95 13.09 19.02
CA GLU A 154 18.22 13.71 18.70
C GLU A 154 19.10 13.49 19.94
N LEU A 155 19.99 12.49 19.83
CA LEU A 155 21.06 12.29 20.80
C LEU A 155 21.98 13.50 20.67
N LEU A 156 21.74 14.49 21.52
CA LEU A 156 22.68 15.54 21.90
C LEU A 156 24.00 14.96 22.44
#